data_1eaeb88d405d9ffe480621d1fcd462d2
#
_entry.id   1eaeb88d405d9ffe480621d1fcd462d2
#
_cell.length_a   1.000
_cell.length_b   1.000
_cell.length_c   1.000
_cell.angle_alpha   90.00
_cell.angle_beta   90.00
_cell.angle_gamma   90.00
#
_symmetry.space_group_name_H-M   'P 1'
#
loop_
_entity.id
_entity.type
_entity.pdbx_description
1 polymer ?
#
loop_
_entity_poly.entity_id
_entity_poly.type
_entity_poly.pdbx_seq_one_letter_code
_entity_poly.pdbx_strand_id
1 'polypeptide(L)'
;MSLYSQRGVSAQKEEVYQATEKLDKGLYPFAFCKIYADYLGGDEHWANVMHADGAGTKSILAYLYWKETGDPSVWKGIARDAVIMNLDDLLCAGIHNHILFSSTIDRNKRLITGEVLETIINGTQEIFEQLKSFDVNIHFLGGETADVGDVVRTIAVNGTMTARWPKEKLITNEKIGAGDVMVGFASNGQATYESEYNSGIGSNGLTSARHDLLNKLYSEQFKESYDTGLNDEVVYIGAYRLTDTIQISNSESGIPKLTIGQLLLSPTRTYAPLVKKLLDTHFNDIHGMVHCSGGGQTKCLKYLPAPYRIIKDQLFDPPEIFQIIQKASASDNREMYEVFNMGHRLEIFTTASAAIDLIKIAGTFNIQAQIVGRVESSDKKELLLKIDGEEIRY
;
A
#
# COMPACT_ATOMS: atom_id res chain seq x y z
N MET A 1 -22.52 13.44 -3.84
CA MET A 1 -21.24 13.39 -3.11
C MET A 1 -21.09 11.95 -2.65
N SER A 2 -19.97 11.27 -3.00
CA SER A 2 -19.78 9.87 -2.62
C SER A 2 -19.69 9.71 -1.10
N LEU A 3 -19.94 8.50 -0.58
CA LEU A 3 -19.76 8.20 0.85
C LEU A 3 -18.29 8.43 1.27
N TYR A 4 -17.36 8.18 0.36
CA TYR A 4 -15.93 8.42 0.58
C TYR A 4 -15.65 9.89 0.94
N SER A 5 -16.16 10.84 0.15
CA SER A 5 -15.98 12.26 0.40
C SER A 5 -16.78 12.79 1.61
N GLN A 6 -17.97 12.24 1.88
CA GLN A 6 -18.77 12.61 3.07
C GLN A 6 -18.06 12.24 4.38
N ARG A 7 -17.14 11.26 4.36
CA ARG A 7 -16.31 10.84 5.49
C ARG A 7 -14.98 11.60 5.61
N GLY A 8 -14.82 12.70 4.87
CA GLY A 8 -13.67 13.59 4.95
C GLY A 8 -12.40 13.02 4.31
N VAL A 9 -12.53 12.11 3.33
CA VAL A 9 -11.40 11.55 2.58
C VAL A 9 -11.47 11.89 1.11
N SER A 10 -10.31 12.05 0.48
CA SER A 10 -10.15 12.29 -0.96
C SER A 10 -9.23 11.25 -1.58
N ALA A 11 -9.70 10.59 -2.63
CA ALA A 11 -8.88 9.66 -3.40
C ALA A 11 -7.78 10.40 -4.18
N GLN A 12 -8.10 11.59 -4.71
CA GLN A 12 -7.22 12.36 -5.59
C GLN A 12 -6.29 13.30 -4.84
N LYS A 13 -6.57 13.64 -3.55
CA LYS A 13 -5.76 14.55 -2.73
C LYS A 13 -5.43 15.89 -3.43
N GLU A 14 -6.37 16.47 -4.16
CA GLU A 14 -6.17 17.68 -4.97
C GLU A 14 -5.56 18.84 -4.18
N GLU A 15 -6.04 19.07 -2.94
CA GLU A 15 -5.51 20.11 -2.06
C GLU A 15 -4.01 19.92 -1.76
N VAL A 16 -3.57 18.68 -1.56
CA VAL A 16 -2.15 18.36 -1.33
C VAL A 16 -1.34 18.62 -2.60
N TYR A 17 -1.86 18.24 -3.77
CA TYR A 17 -1.17 18.49 -5.04
C TYR A 17 -1.06 19.98 -5.33
N GLN A 18 -2.12 20.78 -5.11
CA GLN A 18 -2.07 22.24 -5.25
C GLN A 18 -1.05 22.87 -4.29
N ALA A 19 -1.00 22.40 -3.04
CA ALA A 19 -0.04 22.90 -2.06
C ALA A 19 1.41 22.55 -2.39
N THR A 20 1.64 21.42 -3.08
CA THR A 20 2.99 20.92 -3.39
C THR A 20 3.43 21.19 -4.83
N GLU A 21 2.58 21.73 -5.69
CA GLU A 21 2.85 21.92 -7.13
C GLU A 21 4.11 22.72 -7.41
N LYS A 22 4.35 23.77 -6.60
CA LYS A 22 5.51 24.69 -6.73
C LYS A 22 6.76 24.22 -6.01
N LEU A 23 6.68 23.10 -5.27
CA LEU A 23 7.85 22.57 -4.58
C LEU A 23 8.80 21.90 -5.57
N ASP A 24 10.10 22.00 -5.25
CA ASP A 24 11.14 21.28 -5.98
C ASP A 24 10.83 19.78 -6.05
N LYS A 25 10.95 19.19 -7.24
CA LYS A 25 10.64 17.78 -7.52
C LYS A 25 11.85 16.85 -7.34
N GLY A 26 13.02 17.38 -6.99
CA GLY A 26 14.27 16.64 -6.89
C GLY A 26 14.94 16.40 -8.26
N LEU A 27 15.95 15.55 -8.27
CA LEU A 27 16.78 15.29 -9.46
C LEU A 27 16.01 14.56 -10.58
N TYR A 28 15.02 13.74 -10.22
CA TYR A 28 14.26 12.89 -11.15
C TYR A 28 12.76 13.09 -10.92
N PRO A 29 12.11 13.98 -11.65
CA PRO A 29 10.71 14.39 -11.39
C PRO A 29 9.67 13.26 -11.51
N PHE A 30 10.00 12.19 -12.23
CA PHE A 30 9.12 11.05 -12.46
C PHE A 30 9.43 9.85 -11.57
N ALA A 31 10.53 9.89 -10.79
CA ALA A 31 10.82 8.86 -9.80
C ALA A 31 9.69 8.74 -8.77
N PHE A 32 9.44 7.52 -8.30
CA PHE A 32 8.36 7.27 -7.35
C PHE A 32 8.56 7.99 -6.02
N CYS A 33 9.79 8.02 -5.52
CA CYS A 33 10.21 8.82 -4.37
C CYS A 33 10.99 10.05 -4.83
N LYS A 34 10.95 11.10 -4.02
CA LYS A 34 11.75 12.31 -4.25
C LYS A 34 13.22 12.04 -3.98
N ILE A 35 14.06 12.29 -4.98
CA ILE A 35 15.49 11.96 -4.95
C ILE A 35 16.30 13.27 -4.99
N TYR A 36 17.26 13.41 -4.08
CA TYR A 36 18.14 14.57 -4.00
C TYR A 36 19.61 14.21 -4.21
N ALA A 37 20.41 15.22 -4.47
CA ALA A 37 21.87 15.10 -4.43
C ALA A 37 22.33 14.55 -3.07
N ASP A 38 23.48 13.89 -3.05
CA ASP A 38 24.04 13.28 -1.84
C ASP A 38 24.58 14.33 -0.86
N TYR A 39 23.68 15.02 -0.17
CA TYR A 39 24.06 16.01 0.86
C TYR A 39 24.68 15.36 2.11
N LEU A 40 24.39 14.07 2.36
CA LEU A 40 24.91 13.37 3.53
C LEU A 40 26.36 12.89 3.33
N GLY A 41 26.72 12.48 2.13
CA GLY A 41 28.05 11.94 1.80
C GLY A 41 28.90 12.84 0.91
N GLY A 42 28.28 13.80 0.20
CA GLY A 42 28.97 14.74 -0.67
C GLY A 42 29.52 14.13 -1.96
N ASP A 43 29.00 12.99 -2.40
CA ASP A 43 29.45 12.26 -3.59
C ASP A 43 28.49 12.48 -4.75
N GLU A 44 28.98 13.00 -5.88
CA GLU A 44 28.15 13.28 -7.07
C GLU A 44 27.54 12.03 -7.73
N HIS A 45 28.09 10.84 -7.50
CA HIS A 45 27.59 9.57 -8.04
C HIS A 45 26.47 8.95 -7.18
N TRP A 46 26.20 9.53 -6.01
CA TRP A 46 25.20 9.04 -5.07
C TRP A 46 24.02 10.01 -4.94
N ALA A 47 22.98 9.53 -4.34
CA ALA A 47 21.76 10.29 -4.05
C ALA A 47 21.24 9.97 -2.66
N ASN A 48 20.52 10.93 -2.07
CA ASN A 48 19.76 10.72 -0.84
C ASN A 48 18.27 10.63 -1.14
N VAL A 49 17.60 9.71 -0.43
CA VAL A 49 16.15 9.55 -0.45
C VAL A 49 15.67 9.48 0.99
N MET A 50 14.58 10.17 1.29
CA MET A 50 13.86 10.06 2.55
C MET A 50 12.37 9.94 2.24
N HIS A 51 11.71 9.00 2.90
CA HIS A 51 10.29 8.73 2.75
C HIS A 51 9.63 8.56 4.10
N ALA A 52 8.44 9.09 4.29
CA ALA A 52 7.65 8.96 5.52
C ALA A 52 6.23 8.53 5.17
N ASP A 53 5.77 7.47 5.80
CA ASP A 53 4.41 6.94 5.69
C ASP A 53 4.06 6.14 6.97
N GLY A 54 2.83 5.64 7.07
CA GLY A 54 2.39 4.90 8.25
C GLY A 54 1.25 3.94 7.99
N ALA A 55 0.82 3.25 9.06
CA ALA A 55 -0.28 2.29 9.00
C ALA A 55 -1.65 2.96 8.77
N GLY A 56 -1.75 4.25 9.03
CA GLY A 56 -2.97 5.03 8.83
C GLY A 56 -4.16 4.51 9.63
N THR A 57 -5.34 4.58 9.03
CA THR A 57 -6.61 4.21 9.68
C THR A 57 -6.70 2.70 10.02
N LYS A 58 -5.84 1.86 9.47
CA LYS A 58 -5.80 0.43 9.83
C LYS A 58 -5.52 0.22 11.32
N SER A 59 -4.82 1.15 11.96
CA SER A 59 -4.61 1.18 13.41
C SER A 59 -5.93 1.22 14.22
N ILE A 60 -6.97 1.88 13.69
CA ILE A 60 -8.31 1.90 14.31
C ILE A 60 -8.97 0.51 14.22
N LEU A 61 -8.84 -0.18 13.09
CA LEU A 61 -9.35 -1.54 12.93
C LEU A 61 -8.66 -2.51 13.88
N ALA A 62 -7.33 -2.39 14.05
CA ALA A 62 -6.58 -3.17 15.02
C ALA A 62 -7.03 -2.89 16.45
N TYR A 63 -7.29 -1.61 16.80
CA TYR A 63 -7.84 -1.22 18.09
C TYR A 63 -9.19 -1.90 18.36
N LEU A 64 -10.13 -1.82 17.42
CA LEU A 64 -11.45 -2.42 17.54
C LEU A 64 -11.37 -3.95 17.66
N TYR A 65 -10.55 -4.60 16.82
CA TYR A 65 -10.35 -6.03 16.85
C TYR A 65 -9.74 -6.51 18.17
N TRP A 66 -8.70 -5.83 18.64
CA TRP A 66 -8.09 -6.12 19.94
C TRP A 66 -9.08 -5.94 21.09
N LYS A 67 -9.91 -4.88 21.07
CA LYS A 67 -10.95 -4.68 22.10
C LYS A 67 -12.02 -5.76 22.09
N GLU A 68 -12.37 -6.27 20.92
CA GLU A 68 -13.39 -7.31 20.75
C GLU A 68 -12.87 -8.71 21.10
N THR A 69 -11.63 -9.02 20.72
CA THR A 69 -11.05 -10.38 20.83
C THR A 69 -10.09 -10.56 22.00
N GLY A 70 -9.48 -9.48 22.49
CA GLY A 70 -8.39 -9.52 23.46
C GLY A 70 -7.03 -9.91 22.87
N ASP A 71 -6.93 -10.14 21.53
CA ASP A 71 -5.70 -10.58 20.88
C ASP A 71 -4.76 -9.41 20.56
N PRO A 72 -3.62 -9.26 21.29
CA PRO A 72 -2.67 -8.19 21.04
C PRO A 72 -1.79 -8.45 19.79
N SER A 73 -1.77 -9.66 19.24
CA SER A 73 -0.90 -10.01 18.09
C SER A 73 -1.22 -9.20 16.83
N VAL A 74 -2.45 -8.70 16.72
CA VAL A 74 -2.90 -7.83 15.62
C VAL A 74 -2.01 -6.58 15.45
N TRP A 75 -1.37 -6.12 16.52
CA TRP A 75 -0.49 -4.95 16.50
C TRP A 75 0.84 -5.20 15.79
N LYS A 76 1.27 -6.45 15.63
CA LYS A 76 2.39 -6.81 14.75
C LYS A 76 2.08 -6.51 13.29
N GLY A 77 0.82 -6.70 12.88
CA GLY A 77 0.36 -6.32 11.55
C GLY A 77 0.47 -4.81 11.30
N ILE A 78 0.13 -3.99 12.31
CA ILE A 78 0.25 -2.52 12.23
C ILE A 78 1.72 -2.07 12.15
N ALA A 79 2.61 -2.70 12.91
CA ALA A 79 4.05 -2.47 12.79
C ALA A 79 4.55 -2.78 11.37
N ARG A 80 4.11 -3.92 10.82
CA ARG A 80 4.42 -4.31 9.44
C ARG A 80 3.91 -3.29 8.44
N ASP A 81 2.67 -2.83 8.58
CA ASP A 81 2.10 -1.83 7.67
C ASP A 81 2.92 -0.53 7.67
N ALA A 82 3.33 -0.02 8.84
CA ALA A 82 4.13 1.19 8.94
C ALA A 82 5.52 1.05 8.28
N VAL A 83 6.13 -0.13 8.35
CA VAL A 83 7.40 -0.43 7.67
C VAL A 83 7.19 -0.55 6.16
N ILE A 84 6.21 -1.37 5.72
CA ILE A 84 6.06 -1.75 4.31
C ILE A 84 5.56 -0.59 3.45
N MET A 85 4.70 0.29 3.98
CA MET A 85 4.26 1.47 3.25
C MET A 85 5.43 2.40 2.87
N ASN A 86 6.48 2.45 3.71
CA ASN A 86 7.72 3.16 3.40
C ASN A 86 8.63 2.35 2.46
N LEU A 87 8.85 1.08 2.77
CA LEU A 87 9.79 0.23 2.05
C LEU A 87 9.38 0.04 0.58
N ASP A 88 8.11 -0.32 0.34
CA ASP A 88 7.65 -0.62 -1.02
C ASP A 88 7.65 0.63 -1.92
N ASP A 89 7.55 1.83 -1.36
CA ASP A 89 7.74 3.09 -2.09
C ASP A 89 9.23 3.32 -2.45
N LEU A 90 10.17 2.99 -1.55
CA LEU A 90 11.61 3.03 -1.85
C LEU A 90 12.00 1.98 -2.90
N LEU A 91 11.39 0.78 -2.88
CA LEU A 91 11.61 -0.25 -3.90
C LEU A 91 11.30 0.28 -5.31
N CYS A 92 10.24 1.09 -5.45
CA CYS A 92 9.88 1.69 -6.73
C CYS A 92 10.94 2.68 -7.27
N ALA A 93 11.84 3.15 -6.40
CA ALA A 93 13.03 3.91 -6.79
C ALA A 93 14.29 3.03 -6.95
N GLY A 94 14.17 1.70 -6.86
CA GLY A 94 15.28 0.75 -6.95
C GLY A 94 16.04 0.54 -5.62
N ILE A 95 15.58 1.13 -4.53
CA ILE A 95 16.27 1.12 -3.23
C ILE A 95 15.72 -0.02 -2.38
N HIS A 96 16.57 -0.99 -2.05
CA HIS A 96 16.17 -2.21 -1.35
C HIS A 96 17.11 -2.63 -0.22
N ASN A 97 18.17 -1.86 0.05
CA ASN A 97 19.17 -2.24 1.06
C ASN A 97 19.80 -1.01 1.72
N HIS A 98 20.51 -1.21 2.84
CA HIS A 98 21.18 -0.16 3.61
C HIS A 98 20.24 0.99 3.99
N ILE A 99 19.03 0.64 4.40
CA ILE A 99 17.97 1.59 4.74
C ILE A 99 18.02 1.85 6.25
N LEU A 100 17.91 3.11 6.63
CA LEU A 100 17.78 3.54 8.03
C LEU A 100 16.29 3.80 8.30
N PHE A 101 15.77 3.30 9.41
CA PHE A 101 14.38 3.46 9.80
C PHE A 101 14.25 4.10 11.17
N SER A 102 13.39 5.09 11.29
CA SER A 102 12.95 5.69 12.55
C SER A 102 11.43 5.62 12.65
N SER A 103 10.89 5.23 13.82
CA SER A 103 9.44 5.15 14.05
C SER A 103 8.92 6.37 14.80
N THR A 104 7.66 6.72 14.59
CA THR A 104 6.92 7.69 15.39
C THR A 104 5.59 7.08 15.79
N ILE A 105 5.36 6.97 17.09
CA ILE A 105 4.14 6.39 17.66
C ILE A 105 3.48 7.45 18.55
N ASP A 106 2.34 7.97 18.10
CA ASP A 106 1.51 8.89 18.87
C ASP A 106 0.31 8.15 19.42
N ARG A 107 0.10 8.19 20.74
CA ARG A 107 -1.00 7.43 21.37
C ARG A 107 -1.81 8.23 22.37
N ASN A 108 -3.05 7.79 22.56
CA ASN A 108 -3.83 8.06 23.73
C ASN A 108 -3.50 7.00 24.80
N LYS A 109 -2.67 7.37 25.79
CA LYS A 109 -2.19 6.45 26.84
C LYS A 109 -3.30 5.79 27.65
N ARG A 110 -4.48 6.43 27.77
CA ARG A 110 -5.63 5.86 28.48
C ARG A 110 -6.24 4.65 27.76
N LEU A 111 -6.06 4.59 26.43
CA LEU A 111 -6.66 3.54 25.59
C LEU A 111 -5.62 2.51 25.12
N ILE A 112 -4.39 2.92 24.94
CA ILE A 112 -3.29 2.12 24.39
C ILE A 112 -2.28 1.82 25.49
N THR A 113 -2.16 0.57 25.86
CA THR A 113 -1.31 0.08 26.95
C THR A 113 0.15 -0.04 26.55
N GLY A 114 1.06 -0.26 27.51
CA GLY A 114 2.46 -0.58 27.26
C GLY A 114 2.66 -1.86 26.47
N GLU A 115 1.82 -2.87 26.67
CA GLU A 115 1.81 -4.14 25.93
C GLU A 115 1.63 -3.92 24.42
N VAL A 116 0.73 -3.00 24.03
CA VAL A 116 0.54 -2.64 22.62
C VAL A 116 1.82 -2.04 22.03
N LEU A 117 2.48 -1.13 22.75
CA LEU A 117 3.75 -0.55 22.30
C LEU A 117 4.84 -1.62 22.17
N GLU A 118 4.97 -2.49 23.14
CA GLU A 118 5.91 -3.61 23.12
C GLU A 118 5.66 -4.50 21.90
N THR A 119 4.40 -4.82 21.61
CA THR A 119 4.03 -5.64 20.46
C THR A 119 4.37 -4.97 19.13
N ILE A 120 4.16 -3.65 19.00
CA ILE A 120 4.51 -2.88 17.79
C ILE A 120 6.03 -2.84 17.61
N ILE A 121 6.79 -2.53 18.66
CA ILE A 121 8.25 -2.44 18.60
C ILE A 121 8.87 -3.80 18.26
N ASN A 122 8.42 -4.87 18.92
CA ASN A 122 8.88 -6.23 18.65
C ASN A 122 8.49 -6.68 17.22
N GLY A 123 7.27 -6.36 16.78
CA GLY A 123 6.82 -6.64 15.41
C GLY A 123 7.66 -5.92 14.35
N THR A 124 8.13 -4.71 14.65
CA THR A 124 9.07 -3.98 13.77
C THR A 124 10.40 -4.71 13.63
N GLN A 125 10.95 -5.22 14.73
CA GLN A 125 12.18 -6.02 14.71
C GLN A 125 12.00 -7.36 13.96
N GLU A 126 10.89 -8.04 14.21
CA GLU A 126 10.58 -9.30 13.53
C GLU A 126 10.54 -9.16 12.01
N ILE A 127 9.94 -8.08 11.48
CA ILE A 127 9.91 -7.85 10.02
C ILE A 127 11.30 -7.52 9.47
N PHE A 128 12.16 -6.80 10.20
CA PHE A 128 13.52 -6.52 9.78
C PHE A 128 14.37 -7.80 9.72
N GLU A 129 14.26 -8.67 10.71
CA GLU A 129 14.96 -9.97 10.69
C GLU A 129 14.45 -10.87 9.55
N GLN A 130 13.14 -10.87 9.28
CA GLN A 130 12.58 -11.58 8.13
C GLN A 130 13.16 -11.05 6.82
N LEU A 131 13.17 -9.73 6.61
CA LEU A 131 13.67 -9.11 5.38
C LEU A 131 15.17 -9.30 5.18
N LYS A 132 15.93 -9.31 6.27
CA LYS A 132 17.37 -9.58 6.26
C LYS A 132 17.70 -10.98 5.69
N SER A 133 16.84 -11.98 5.89
CA SER A 133 17.01 -13.30 5.29
C SER A 133 16.95 -13.30 3.75
N PHE A 134 16.46 -12.22 3.15
CA PHE A 134 16.40 -11.96 1.72
C PHE A 134 17.39 -10.88 1.26
N ASP A 135 18.42 -10.57 2.07
CA ASP A 135 19.40 -9.50 1.82
C ASP A 135 18.79 -8.08 1.69
N VAL A 136 17.64 -7.86 2.32
CA VAL A 136 17.02 -6.53 2.46
C VAL A 136 17.30 -6.05 3.88
N ASN A 137 18.34 -5.22 4.05
CA ASN A 137 18.80 -4.80 5.36
C ASN A 137 18.25 -3.42 5.72
N ILE A 138 17.49 -3.38 6.82
CA ILE A 138 16.93 -2.16 7.40
C ILE A 138 17.47 -2.06 8.83
N HIS A 139 17.99 -0.88 9.19
CA HIS A 139 18.57 -0.61 10.50
C HIS A 139 17.61 0.27 11.30
N PHE A 140 17.18 -0.22 12.45
CA PHE A 140 16.32 0.54 13.36
C PHE A 140 17.14 1.54 14.17
N LEU A 141 16.87 2.83 13.98
CA LEU A 141 17.56 3.93 14.68
C LEU A 141 16.76 4.47 15.87
N GLY A 142 15.76 3.72 16.33
CA GLY A 142 14.86 4.18 17.38
C GLY A 142 13.71 5.02 16.82
N GLY A 143 13.26 5.99 17.59
CA GLY A 143 12.13 6.85 17.22
C GLY A 143 11.58 7.61 18.41
N GLU A 144 10.38 8.13 18.27
CA GLU A 144 9.63 8.85 19.30
C GLU A 144 8.34 8.12 19.63
N THR A 145 7.98 8.09 20.92
CA THR A 145 6.66 7.67 21.39
C THR A 145 6.07 8.77 22.25
N ALA A 146 5.00 9.41 21.75
CA ALA A 146 4.36 10.54 22.42
C ALA A 146 2.99 10.17 23.00
N ASP A 147 2.75 10.55 24.28
CA ASP A 147 1.46 10.43 24.94
C ASP A 147 0.62 11.70 24.65
N VAL A 148 -0.10 11.72 23.54
CA VAL A 148 -0.77 12.91 22.98
C VAL A 148 -2.26 12.67 22.74
N GLY A 149 -2.97 12.17 23.76
CA GLY A 149 -4.40 11.83 23.67
C GLY A 149 -5.33 12.99 23.28
N ASP A 150 -4.90 14.23 23.39
CA ASP A 150 -5.64 15.40 22.90
C ASP A 150 -5.47 15.63 21.38
N VAL A 151 -4.45 15.02 20.76
CA VAL A 151 -4.16 15.14 19.33
C VAL A 151 -4.63 13.92 18.57
N VAL A 152 -4.39 12.68 19.12
CA VAL A 152 -4.80 11.43 18.49
C VAL A 152 -5.88 10.73 19.31
N ARG A 153 -6.91 10.21 18.64
CA ARG A 153 -8.03 9.53 19.31
C ARG A 153 -7.60 8.21 19.97
N THR A 154 -6.85 7.38 19.26
CA THR A 154 -6.33 6.10 19.74
C THR A 154 -4.82 6.05 19.60
N ILE A 155 -4.34 5.71 18.39
CA ILE A 155 -2.92 5.57 18.07
C ILE A 155 -2.65 5.90 16.60
N ALA A 156 -1.52 6.54 16.33
CA ALA A 156 -0.93 6.65 15.00
C ALA A 156 0.45 5.99 15.02
N VAL A 157 0.72 5.12 14.05
CA VAL A 157 1.99 4.40 13.91
C VAL A 157 2.58 4.74 12.56
N ASN A 158 3.67 5.47 12.56
CA ASN A 158 4.34 5.98 11.37
C ASN A 158 5.81 5.57 11.37
N GLY A 159 6.42 5.64 10.20
CA GLY A 159 7.84 5.43 10.02
C GLY A 159 8.43 6.41 9.04
N THR A 160 9.73 6.62 9.17
CA THR A 160 10.54 7.36 8.20
C THR A 160 11.70 6.49 7.80
N MET A 161 11.87 6.29 6.50
CA MET A 161 13.02 5.60 5.92
C MET A 161 13.92 6.59 5.20
N THR A 162 15.22 6.41 5.35
CA THR A 162 16.22 7.15 4.57
C THR A 162 17.28 6.20 4.04
N ALA A 163 17.76 6.50 2.83
CA ALA A 163 18.83 5.76 2.19
C ALA A 163 19.74 6.69 1.41
N ARG A 164 21.02 6.31 1.34
CA ARG A 164 21.99 6.82 0.42
C ARG A 164 22.23 5.76 -0.66
N TRP A 165 22.02 6.10 -1.94
CA TRP A 165 21.97 5.10 -3.01
C TRP A 165 22.74 5.54 -4.26
N PRO A 166 23.43 4.62 -4.98
CA PRO A 166 24.11 4.96 -6.22
C PRO A 166 23.10 5.41 -7.29
N LYS A 167 23.36 6.54 -7.95
CA LYS A 167 22.48 7.07 -9.01
C LYS A 167 22.28 6.11 -10.16
N GLU A 168 23.30 5.34 -10.53
CA GLU A 168 23.26 4.33 -11.58
C GLU A 168 22.33 3.14 -11.30
N LYS A 169 21.95 2.94 -10.02
CA LYS A 169 21.04 1.88 -9.55
C LYS A 169 19.63 2.39 -9.26
N LEU A 170 19.32 3.64 -9.61
CA LEU A 170 17.99 4.21 -9.41
C LEU A 170 17.03 3.81 -10.54
N ILE A 171 15.79 3.55 -10.17
CA ILE A 171 14.66 3.49 -11.10
C ILE A 171 13.95 4.85 -11.06
N THR A 172 13.96 5.57 -12.18
CA THR A 172 13.49 6.96 -12.26
C THR A 172 12.20 7.13 -13.06
N ASN A 173 11.69 6.04 -13.65
CA ASN A 173 10.52 6.02 -14.54
C ASN A 173 10.72 6.80 -15.87
N GLU A 174 11.87 7.40 -16.09
CA GLU A 174 12.18 8.17 -17.31
C GLU A 174 12.29 7.28 -18.57
N LYS A 175 12.52 5.98 -18.38
CA LYS A 175 12.60 4.99 -19.48
C LYS A 175 11.23 4.48 -19.93
N ILE A 176 10.14 4.78 -19.22
CA ILE A 176 8.80 4.35 -19.62
C ILE A 176 8.47 4.94 -20.99
N GLY A 177 8.04 4.09 -21.93
CA GLY A 177 7.77 4.50 -23.29
C GLY A 177 6.67 3.71 -23.98
N ALA A 178 6.22 4.22 -25.13
CA ALA A 178 5.26 3.52 -25.98
C ALA A 178 5.85 2.16 -26.44
N GLY A 179 5.05 1.10 -26.32
CA GLY A 179 5.45 -0.27 -26.58
C GLY A 179 5.81 -1.07 -25.32
N ASP A 180 5.97 -0.39 -24.17
CA ASP A 180 6.10 -1.10 -22.89
C ASP A 180 4.82 -1.82 -22.53
N VAL A 181 4.98 -2.98 -21.89
CA VAL A 181 3.91 -3.67 -21.15
C VAL A 181 4.03 -3.40 -19.67
N MET A 182 2.93 -3.57 -18.96
CA MET A 182 2.86 -3.43 -17.51
C MET A 182 2.65 -4.81 -16.89
N VAL A 183 3.59 -5.27 -16.08
CA VAL A 183 3.42 -6.47 -15.26
C VAL A 183 2.86 -6.05 -13.91
N GLY A 184 1.66 -6.54 -13.58
CA GLY A 184 1.04 -6.40 -12.27
C GLY A 184 1.37 -7.61 -11.38
N PHE A 185 1.62 -7.36 -10.09
CA PHE A 185 1.92 -8.38 -9.09
C PHE A 185 0.82 -8.43 -8.05
N ALA A 186 0.23 -9.60 -7.85
CA ALA A 186 -0.92 -9.80 -6.98
C ALA A 186 -0.67 -9.32 -5.55
N SER A 187 -1.67 -8.66 -4.98
CA SER A 187 -1.65 -8.22 -3.59
C SER A 187 -2.16 -9.29 -2.61
N ASN A 188 -2.97 -10.24 -3.09
CA ASN A 188 -3.60 -11.32 -2.31
C ASN A 188 -2.89 -12.68 -2.50
N GLY A 189 -3.37 -13.69 -1.79
CA GLY A 189 -2.79 -15.03 -1.77
C GLY A 189 -1.78 -15.19 -0.63
N GLN A 190 -0.83 -16.12 -0.76
CA GLN A 190 0.20 -16.35 0.25
C GLN A 190 1.57 -16.48 -0.42
N ALA A 191 2.41 -15.47 -0.27
CA ALA A 191 3.79 -15.56 -0.73
C ALA A 191 4.61 -16.52 0.13
N THR A 192 5.72 -17.05 -0.39
CA THR A 192 6.56 -18.04 0.31
C THR A 192 7.12 -17.55 1.65
N TYR A 193 7.15 -16.24 1.87
CA TYR A 193 7.60 -15.59 3.09
C TYR A 193 6.44 -15.06 3.96
N GLU A 194 5.20 -15.37 3.62
CA GLU A 194 4.02 -15.06 4.44
C GLU A 194 3.57 -16.33 5.19
N SER A 195 3.28 -16.19 6.47
CA SER A 195 2.81 -17.30 7.33
C SER A 195 1.34 -17.65 7.09
N GLU A 196 0.56 -16.69 6.59
CA GLU A 196 -0.90 -16.78 6.45
C GLU A 196 -1.35 -16.22 5.09
N TYR A 197 -2.60 -16.54 4.73
CA TYR A 197 -3.24 -15.95 3.56
C TYR A 197 -3.39 -14.44 3.73
N ASN A 198 -3.06 -13.70 2.69
CA ASN A 198 -3.22 -12.26 2.59
C ASN A 198 -4.44 -11.92 1.73
N SER A 199 -5.35 -11.10 2.26
CA SER A 199 -6.55 -10.65 1.51
C SER A 199 -6.23 -9.68 0.38
N GLY A 200 -5.04 -9.08 0.38
CA GLY A 200 -4.63 -8.06 -0.58
C GLY A 200 -5.09 -6.64 -0.25
N ILE A 201 -5.78 -6.44 0.88
CA ILE A 201 -6.39 -5.13 1.21
C ILE A 201 -5.38 -3.97 1.27
N GLY A 202 -4.17 -4.21 1.80
CA GLY A 202 -3.19 -3.15 2.04
C GLY A 202 -3.61 -2.20 3.16
N SER A 203 -3.21 -0.92 3.07
CA SER A 203 -3.52 0.09 4.10
C SER A 203 -4.34 1.29 3.57
N ASN A 204 -4.71 1.29 2.29
CA ASN A 204 -5.44 2.39 1.66
C ASN A 204 -6.96 2.13 1.62
N GLY A 205 -7.76 3.20 1.62
CA GLY A 205 -9.23 3.14 1.52
C GLY A 205 -9.96 2.75 2.81
N LEU A 206 -9.25 2.34 3.87
CA LEU A 206 -9.83 1.79 5.08
C LEU A 206 -10.59 2.81 5.94
N THR A 207 -10.33 4.11 5.76
CA THR A 207 -11.10 5.17 6.45
C THR A 207 -12.59 5.10 6.07
N SER A 208 -12.91 4.80 4.81
CA SER A 208 -14.29 4.61 4.37
C SER A 208 -14.75 3.17 4.53
N ALA A 209 -14.00 2.20 4.02
CA ALA A 209 -14.40 0.79 3.96
C ALA A 209 -14.85 0.22 5.32
N ARG A 210 -14.21 0.62 6.42
CA ARG A 210 -14.62 0.20 7.77
C ARG A 210 -16.04 0.66 8.14
N HIS A 211 -16.46 1.84 7.66
CA HIS A 211 -17.80 2.35 7.90
C HIS A 211 -18.84 1.69 7.00
N ASP A 212 -18.45 1.25 5.81
CA ASP A 212 -19.31 0.52 4.90
C ASP A 212 -19.57 -0.93 5.38
N LEU A 213 -18.57 -1.55 6.00
CA LEU A 213 -18.63 -2.95 6.41
C LEU A 213 -19.15 -3.15 7.82
N LEU A 214 -18.66 -2.36 8.79
CA LEU A 214 -18.91 -2.57 10.20
C LEU A 214 -20.25 -1.96 10.63
N ASN A 215 -20.94 -2.64 11.56
CA ASN A 215 -22.26 -2.25 12.02
C ASN A 215 -22.23 -1.19 13.14
N LYS A 216 -23.39 -0.62 13.46
CA LYS A 216 -23.58 0.46 14.44
C LYS A 216 -23.03 0.17 15.84
N LEU A 217 -22.89 -1.09 16.24
CA LEU A 217 -22.33 -1.47 17.52
C LEU A 217 -20.99 -0.77 17.81
N TYR A 218 -20.15 -0.61 16.76
CA TYR A 218 -18.84 0.03 16.91
C TYR A 218 -18.95 1.53 17.21
N SER A 219 -19.91 2.25 16.64
CA SER A 219 -20.13 3.64 16.98
C SER A 219 -20.76 3.84 18.36
N GLU A 220 -21.53 2.88 18.82
CA GLU A 220 -22.16 2.91 20.16
C GLU A 220 -21.14 2.65 21.27
N GLN A 221 -20.26 1.66 21.07
CA GLN A 221 -19.32 1.20 22.10
C GLN A 221 -17.96 1.92 22.07
N PHE A 222 -17.50 2.42 20.91
CA PHE A 222 -16.15 2.94 20.72
C PHE A 222 -16.19 4.33 20.05
N LYS A 223 -16.61 5.36 20.78
CA LYS A 223 -16.69 6.76 20.30
C LYS A 223 -15.34 7.30 19.81
N GLU A 224 -14.24 6.80 20.35
CA GLU A 224 -12.86 7.15 19.99
C GLU A 224 -12.42 6.57 18.65
N SER A 225 -13.17 5.62 18.07
CA SER A 225 -12.79 4.94 16.84
C SER A 225 -13.13 5.71 15.54
N TYR A 226 -13.85 6.84 15.64
CA TYR A 226 -14.26 7.63 14.49
C TYR A 226 -14.32 9.12 14.81
N ASP A 227 -14.42 9.94 13.80
CA ASP A 227 -14.65 11.38 13.99
C ASP A 227 -16.11 11.66 14.35
N THR A 228 -16.35 12.08 15.58
CA THR A 228 -17.70 12.39 16.11
C THR A 228 -18.36 13.61 15.46
N GLY A 229 -17.64 14.34 14.59
CA GLY A 229 -18.21 15.41 13.75
C GLY A 229 -18.87 14.88 12.47
N LEU A 230 -18.69 13.58 12.15
CA LEU A 230 -19.37 12.97 11.02
C LEU A 230 -20.86 12.76 11.31
N ASN A 231 -21.69 12.83 10.25
CA ASN A 231 -23.10 12.48 10.35
C ASN A 231 -23.23 10.99 10.69
N ASP A 232 -24.08 10.65 11.65
CA ASP A 232 -24.36 9.28 12.07
C ASP A 232 -24.83 8.38 10.93
N GLU A 233 -25.44 8.95 9.88
CA GLU A 233 -25.91 8.21 8.70
C GLU A 233 -24.78 7.61 7.86
N VAL A 234 -23.53 8.07 8.03
CA VAL A 234 -22.36 7.58 7.26
C VAL A 234 -21.35 6.84 8.13
N VAL A 235 -21.60 6.71 9.45
CA VAL A 235 -20.69 6.08 10.42
C VAL A 235 -21.13 4.66 10.74
N TYR A 236 -20.28 3.66 10.45
CA TYR A 236 -20.53 2.22 10.73
C TYR A 236 -21.93 1.77 10.32
N ILE A 237 -22.23 1.91 9.02
CA ILE A 237 -23.55 1.63 8.43
C ILE A 237 -23.67 0.21 7.89
N GLY A 238 -22.61 -0.58 7.95
CA GLY A 238 -22.55 -1.93 7.43
C GLY A 238 -23.28 -2.96 8.31
N ALA A 239 -23.16 -4.22 7.93
CA ALA A 239 -23.85 -5.33 8.57
C ALA A 239 -22.96 -6.19 9.47
N TYR A 240 -21.62 -6.07 9.33
CA TYR A 240 -20.67 -7.03 9.89
C TYR A 240 -20.09 -6.60 11.23
N ARG A 241 -19.71 -7.62 12.02
CA ARG A 241 -18.73 -7.52 13.09
C ARG A 241 -17.36 -7.98 12.58
N LEU A 242 -16.28 -7.52 13.22
CA LEU A 242 -14.92 -7.98 12.90
C LEU A 242 -14.74 -9.49 13.10
N THR A 243 -15.51 -10.09 13.99
CA THR A 243 -15.52 -11.53 14.29
C THR A 243 -16.43 -12.36 13.39
N ASP A 244 -17.23 -11.73 12.52
CA ASP A 244 -18.10 -12.47 11.59
C ASP A 244 -17.27 -13.19 10.53
N THR A 245 -17.60 -14.45 10.28
CA THR A 245 -16.87 -15.34 9.38
C THR A 245 -17.47 -15.33 7.98
N ILE A 246 -16.65 -15.23 6.96
CA ILE A 246 -17.04 -15.35 5.57
C ILE A 246 -16.34 -16.53 4.90
N GLN A 247 -17.01 -17.13 3.92
CA GLN A 247 -16.41 -18.14 3.05
C GLN A 247 -15.77 -17.44 1.85
N ILE A 248 -14.48 -17.66 1.61
CA ILE A 248 -13.79 -17.15 0.43
C ILE A 248 -14.07 -18.09 -0.73
N SER A 249 -14.71 -17.56 -1.79
CA SER A 249 -15.29 -18.33 -2.89
C SER A 249 -14.27 -18.92 -3.87
N ASN A 250 -13.07 -18.38 -3.98
CA ASN A 250 -12.08 -18.67 -5.02
C ASN A 250 -10.85 -19.46 -4.55
N SER A 251 -10.96 -20.29 -3.53
CA SER A 251 -9.83 -21.12 -3.14
C SER A 251 -9.92 -22.52 -3.74
N GLU A 252 -9.14 -22.79 -4.77
CA GLU A 252 -8.83 -24.16 -5.24
C GLU A 252 -8.12 -25.00 -4.17
N SER A 253 -7.75 -24.43 -3.05
CA SER A 253 -6.94 -25.05 -2.00
C SER A 253 -7.47 -24.76 -0.58
N GLY A 254 -8.71 -25.16 -0.27
CA GLY A 254 -9.14 -25.31 1.13
C GLY A 254 -8.79 -24.16 2.10
N ILE A 255 -8.80 -22.90 1.64
CA ILE A 255 -8.57 -21.73 2.51
C ILE A 255 -9.64 -21.75 3.60
N PRO A 256 -9.27 -21.69 4.88
CA PRO A 256 -10.21 -21.69 5.96
C PRO A 256 -11.14 -20.48 5.88
N LYS A 257 -12.31 -20.60 6.49
CA LYS A 257 -13.18 -19.44 6.71
C LYS A 257 -12.38 -18.36 7.45
N LEU A 258 -12.37 -17.14 6.92
CA LEU A 258 -11.71 -16.00 7.55
C LEU A 258 -12.77 -15.05 8.12
N THR A 259 -12.41 -14.35 9.19
CA THR A 259 -13.26 -13.28 9.72
C THR A 259 -13.09 -12.00 8.92
N ILE A 260 -14.09 -11.12 8.98
CA ILE A 260 -14.00 -9.75 8.42
C ILE A 260 -12.76 -9.04 8.98
N GLY A 261 -12.47 -9.21 10.28
CA GLY A 261 -11.28 -8.66 10.91
C GLY A 261 -9.98 -9.17 10.29
N GLN A 262 -9.86 -10.47 10.07
CA GLN A 262 -8.67 -11.06 9.42
C GLN A 262 -8.49 -10.55 7.99
N LEU A 263 -9.57 -10.35 7.24
CA LEU A 263 -9.49 -9.80 5.88
C LEU A 263 -9.07 -8.33 5.87
N LEU A 264 -9.67 -7.49 6.73
CA LEU A 264 -9.35 -6.06 6.82
C LEU A 264 -7.98 -5.78 7.45
N LEU A 265 -7.50 -6.68 8.32
CA LEU A 265 -6.25 -6.56 9.06
C LEU A 265 -5.12 -7.40 8.45
N SER A 266 -5.35 -8.10 7.32
CA SER A 266 -4.24 -8.73 6.60
C SER A 266 -3.10 -7.74 6.46
N PRO A 267 -1.90 -8.05 7.00
CA PRO A 267 -0.78 -7.12 6.94
C PRO A 267 -0.42 -6.80 5.49
N THR A 268 -0.03 -5.56 5.23
CA THR A 268 0.40 -5.17 3.89
C THR A 268 1.51 -6.09 3.40
N ARG A 269 1.30 -6.78 2.26
CA ARG A 269 2.34 -7.58 1.60
C ARG A 269 3.48 -6.66 1.20
N THR A 270 4.72 -7.04 1.49
CA THR A 270 5.87 -6.41 0.85
C THR A 270 6.27 -7.16 -0.41
N TYR A 271 6.78 -6.44 -1.38
CA TYR A 271 7.40 -7.03 -2.57
C TYR A 271 8.93 -7.04 -2.49
N ALA A 272 9.52 -6.68 -1.33
CA ALA A 272 10.97 -6.51 -1.20
C ALA A 272 11.79 -7.75 -1.62
N PRO A 273 11.47 -9.00 -1.20
CA PRO A 273 12.22 -10.17 -1.65
C PRO A 273 12.17 -10.37 -3.17
N LEU A 274 10.99 -10.18 -3.75
CA LEU A 274 10.78 -10.28 -5.20
C LEU A 274 11.52 -9.18 -5.95
N VAL A 275 11.30 -7.91 -5.58
CA VAL A 275 11.91 -6.76 -6.27
C VAL A 275 13.42 -6.81 -6.20
N LYS A 276 14.00 -7.16 -5.03
CA LYS A 276 15.44 -7.37 -4.93
C LYS A 276 15.93 -8.39 -5.95
N LYS A 277 15.27 -9.55 -6.06
CA LYS A 277 15.64 -10.57 -7.05
C LYS A 277 15.52 -10.06 -8.48
N LEU A 278 14.47 -9.29 -8.80
CA LEU A 278 14.29 -8.67 -10.11
C LEU A 278 15.39 -7.65 -10.42
N LEU A 279 15.73 -6.79 -9.46
CA LEU A 279 16.80 -5.80 -9.62
C LEU A 279 18.18 -6.45 -9.78
N ASP A 280 18.44 -7.54 -9.09
CA ASP A 280 19.72 -8.27 -9.21
C ASP A 280 19.89 -8.92 -10.61
N THR A 281 18.80 -9.25 -11.30
CA THR A 281 18.85 -10.04 -12.53
C THR A 281 18.36 -9.32 -13.79
N HIS A 282 17.46 -8.33 -13.63
CA HIS A 282 16.74 -7.67 -14.72
C HIS A 282 16.70 -6.14 -14.57
N PHE A 283 17.64 -5.54 -13.85
CA PHE A 283 17.67 -4.09 -13.62
C PHE A 283 17.53 -3.27 -14.91
N ASN A 284 18.24 -3.67 -15.96
CA ASN A 284 18.24 -2.94 -17.22
C ASN A 284 16.93 -3.08 -18.02
N ASP A 285 16.16 -4.12 -17.73
CA ASP A 285 14.88 -4.40 -18.38
C ASP A 285 13.72 -3.69 -17.69
N ILE A 286 13.95 -3.11 -16.50
CA ILE A 286 12.94 -2.36 -15.75
C ILE A 286 12.98 -0.91 -16.19
N HIS A 287 11.91 -0.46 -16.85
CA HIS A 287 11.77 0.91 -17.30
C HIS A 287 11.15 1.83 -16.26
N GLY A 288 10.33 1.27 -15.38
CA GLY A 288 9.70 1.99 -14.27
C GLY A 288 8.97 1.06 -13.33
N MET A 289 8.71 1.55 -12.12
CA MET A 289 7.93 0.86 -11.09
C MET A 289 6.95 1.81 -10.42
N VAL A 290 5.75 1.32 -10.13
CA VAL A 290 4.69 2.06 -9.43
C VAL A 290 4.04 1.17 -8.39
N HIS A 291 3.95 1.69 -7.17
CA HIS A 291 3.22 1.08 -6.06
C HIS A 291 1.80 1.64 -6.02
N CYS A 292 0.78 0.82 -6.33
CA CYS A 292 -0.63 1.19 -6.35
C CYS A 292 -1.19 1.31 -4.91
N SER A 293 -0.66 2.26 -4.15
CA SER A 293 -1.13 2.69 -2.83
C SER A 293 -2.25 3.72 -2.97
N GLY A 294 -2.22 4.87 -2.29
CA GLY A 294 -3.24 5.92 -2.48
C GLY A 294 -3.36 6.37 -3.95
N GLY A 295 -4.57 6.37 -4.48
CA GLY A 295 -4.87 6.56 -5.90
C GLY A 295 -5.07 5.26 -6.67
N GLY A 296 -4.93 4.11 -6.02
CA GLY A 296 -5.23 2.79 -6.58
C GLY A 296 -4.60 2.57 -7.96
N GLN A 297 -5.41 2.16 -8.91
CA GLN A 297 -4.98 1.85 -10.27
C GLN A 297 -4.69 3.08 -11.14
N THR A 298 -5.06 4.29 -10.68
CA THR A 298 -4.81 5.54 -11.43
C THR A 298 -3.43 6.13 -11.13
N LYS A 299 -2.75 5.64 -10.09
CA LYS A 299 -1.49 6.22 -9.61
C LYS A 299 -0.39 6.25 -10.65
N CYS A 300 -0.36 5.30 -11.58
CA CYS A 300 0.62 5.22 -12.65
C CYS A 300 0.68 6.48 -13.54
N LEU A 301 -0.43 7.20 -13.73
CA LEU A 301 -0.48 8.43 -14.54
C LEU A 301 0.49 9.52 -14.05
N LYS A 302 0.68 9.60 -12.73
CA LYS A 302 1.54 10.61 -12.12
C LYS A 302 3.01 10.46 -12.53
N TYR A 303 3.43 9.22 -12.81
CA TYR A 303 4.84 8.87 -13.01
C TYR A 303 5.23 8.70 -14.47
N LEU A 304 4.32 8.96 -15.41
CA LEU A 304 4.64 8.97 -16.85
C LEU A 304 5.54 10.14 -17.21
N PRO A 305 6.66 9.91 -17.93
CA PRO A 305 7.59 10.97 -18.31
C PRO A 305 7.09 11.84 -19.46
N ALA A 306 6.15 11.33 -20.26
CA ALA A 306 5.62 12.00 -21.44
C ALA A 306 4.09 11.80 -21.55
N PRO A 307 3.41 12.45 -22.50
CA PRO A 307 2.00 12.23 -22.78
C PRO A 307 1.79 10.86 -23.44
N TYR A 308 1.60 9.84 -22.60
CA TYR A 308 1.28 8.47 -23.01
C TYR A 308 -0.12 8.08 -22.57
N ARG A 309 -0.72 7.13 -23.29
CA ARG A 309 -1.92 6.40 -22.86
C ARG A 309 -1.51 5.08 -22.24
N ILE A 310 -1.99 4.82 -21.04
CA ILE A 310 -1.97 3.49 -20.43
C ILE A 310 -3.30 2.81 -20.70
N ILE A 311 -3.27 1.57 -21.18
CA ILE A 311 -4.44 0.71 -21.32
C ILE A 311 -4.25 -0.48 -20.40
N LYS A 312 -5.13 -0.63 -19.40
CA LYS A 312 -5.21 -1.81 -18.53
C LYS A 312 -6.45 -2.60 -18.90
N ASP A 313 -6.27 -3.68 -19.64
CA ASP A 313 -7.35 -4.51 -20.19
C ASP A 313 -7.24 -6.00 -19.81
N GLN A 314 -6.28 -6.34 -18.95
CA GLN A 314 -6.09 -7.69 -18.39
C GLN A 314 -5.83 -7.59 -16.88
N LEU A 315 -6.75 -6.96 -16.16
CA LEU A 315 -6.66 -6.81 -14.71
C LEU A 315 -6.88 -8.16 -14.00
N PHE A 316 -6.42 -8.25 -12.76
CA PHE A 316 -6.77 -9.38 -11.89
C PHE A 316 -8.25 -9.34 -11.52
N ASP A 317 -8.83 -10.50 -11.29
CA ASP A 317 -10.14 -10.58 -10.63
C ASP A 317 -10.01 -9.97 -9.22
N PRO A 318 -10.92 -9.06 -8.83
CA PRO A 318 -10.85 -8.44 -7.52
C PRO A 318 -10.95 -9.49 -6.40
N PRO A 319 -10.00 -9.52 -5.43
CA PRO A 319 -10.11 -10.35 -4.25
C PRO A 319 -11.41 -10.14 -3.48
N GLU A 320 -11.86 -11.17 -2.78
CA GLU A 320 -13.15 -11.22 -2.06
C GLU A 320 -13.41 -9.97 -1.20
N ILE A 321 -12.38 -9.48 -0.50
CA ILE A 321 -12.53 -8.30 0.36
C ILE A 321 -12.98 -7.06 -0.43
N PHE A 322 -12.49 -6.85 -1.63
CA PHE A 322 -12.90 -5.70 -2.47
C PHE A 322 -14.32 -5.87 -3.00
N GLN A 323 -14.72 -7.09 -3.36
CA GLN A 323 -16.10 -7.38 -3.77
C GLN A 323 -17.09 -7.12 -2.63
N ILE A 324 -16.74 -7.50 -1.39
CA ILE A 324 -17.57 -7.26 -0.21
C ILE A 324 -17.66 -5.76 0.07
N ILE A 325 -16.54 -5.02 -0.02
CA ILE A 325 -16.52 -3.55 0.16
C ILE A 325 -17.40 -2.89 -0.91
N GLN A 326 -17.23 -3.26 -2.18
CA GLN A 326 -18.01 -2.69 -3.29
C GLN A 326 -19.50 -2.93 -3.11
N LYS A 327 -19.89 -4.13 -2.72
CA LYS A 327 -21.29 -4.48 -2.46
C LYS A 327 -21.87 -3.69 -1.27
N ALA A 328 -21.09 -3.51 -0.21
CA ALA A 328 -21.54 -2.82 1.00
C ALA A 328 -21.63 -1.29 0.79
N SER A 329 -20.68 -0.70 0.08
CA SER A 329 -20.64 0.73 -0.21
C SER A 329 -21.54 1.15 -1.39
N ALA A 330 -21.93 0.19 -2.24
CA ALA A 330 -22.58 0.43 -3.54
C ALA A 330 -21.75 1.36 -4.46
N SER A 331 -20.42 1.39 -4.27
CA SER A 331 -19.50 2.16 -5.10
C SER A 331 -19.40 1.58 -6.51
N ASP A 332 -19.31 2.44 -7.52
CA ASP A 332 -19.06 2.02 -8.89
C ASP A 332 -17.60 1.58 -9.11
N ASN A 333 -17.33 0.99 -10.27
CA ASN A 333 -15.98 0.55 -10.62
C ASN A 333 -14.98 1.70 -10.64
N ARG A 334 -15.39 2.89 -11.09
CA ARG A 334 -14.53 4.07 -11.10
C ARG A 334 -13.98 4.38 -9.71
N GLU A 335 -14.84 4.50 -8.70
CA GLU A 335 -14.44 4.79 -7.32
C GLU A 335 -13.59 3.64 -6.74
N MET A 336 -13.98 2.39 -6.97
CA MET A 336 -13.24 1.23 -6.46
C MET A 336 -11.80 1.18 -6.98
N TYR A 337 -11.57 1.34 -8.27
CA TYR A 337 -10.24 1.30 -8.87
C TYR A 337 -9.40 2.56 -8.62
N GLU A 338 -10.02 3.67 -8.24
CA GLU A 338 -9.36 4.89 -7.84
C GLU A 338 -8.92 4.87 -6.37
N VAL A 339 -9.66 4.17 -5.52
CA VAL A 339 -9.40 4.09 -4.07
C VAL A 339 -8.54 2.89 -3.69
N PHE A 340 -8.82 1.72 -4.30
CA PHE A 340 -8.22 0.44 -3.91
C PHE A 340 -7.29 -0.13 -5.00
N ASN A 341 -6.40 -1.03 -4.58
CA ASN A 341 -5.50 -1.73 -5.51
C ASN A 341 -6.19 -2.80 -6.37
N MET A 342 -7.39 -3.24 -6.00
CA MET A 342 -8.25 -4.18 -6.72
C MET A 342 -7.58 -5.48 -7.17
N GLY A 343 -6.56 -5.95 -6.44
CA GLY A 343 -5.94 -7.26 -6.65
C GLY A 343 -4.45 -7.22 -7.01
N HIS A 344 -3.90 -6.09 -7.46
CA HIS A 344 -2.46 -5.94 -7.62
C HIS A 344 -1.97 -4.57 -7.14
N ARG A 345 -0.83 -4.56 -6.45
CA ARG A 345 -0.35 -3.35 -5.79
C ARG A 345 1.02 -2.87 -6.28
N LEU A 346 1.76 -3.70 -6.98
CA LEU A 346 3.01 -3.32 -7.65
C LEU A 346 2.84 -3.49 -9.16
N GLU A 347 3.31 -2.51 -9.92
CA GLU A 347 3.38 -2.51 -11.38
C GLU A 347 4.80 -2.24 -11.83
N ILE A 348 5.28 -3.03 -12.80
CA ILE A 348 6.58 -2.85 -13.43
C ILE A 348 6.37 -2.64 -14.94
N PHE A 349 6.92 -1.53 -15.44
CA PHE A 349 6.97 -1.23 -16.87
C PHE A 349 8.22 -1.86 -17.47
N THR A 350 8.04 -2.61 -18.56
CA THR A 350 9.12 -3.37 -19.19
C THR A 350 8.76 -3.74 -20.63
N THR A 351 9.70 -4.37 -21.35
CA THR A 351 9.43 -4.95 -22.66
C THR A 351 8.59 -6.23 -22.55
N ALA A 352 7.83 -6.56 -23.62
CA ALA A 352 7.04 -7.81 -23.63
C ALA A 352 7.90 -9.07 -23.47
N SER A 353 9.14 -9.07 -23.95
CA SER A 353 10.07 -10.20 -23.79
C SER A 353 10.52 -10.37 -22.34
N ALA A 354 10.92 -9.29 -21.67
CA ALA A 354 11.37 -9.33 -20.29
C ALA A 354 10.23 -9.65 -19.32
N ALA A 355 9.00 -9.22 -19.62
CA ALA A 355 7.82 -9.51 -18.80
C ALA A 355 7.64 -11.00 -18.49
N ILE A 356 7.98 -11.87 -19.42
CA ILE A 356 7.89 -13.32 -19.25
C ILE A 356 8.78 -13.81 -18.09
N ASP A 357 10.01 -13.31 -18.02
CA ASP A 357 10.94 -13.69 -16.97
C ASP A 357 10.56 -13.06 -15.62
N LEU A 358 10.08 -11.82 -15.60
CA LEU A 358 9.59 -11.19 -14.38
C LEU A 358 8.42 -11.99 -13.77
N ILE A 359 7.45 -12.42 -14.60
CA ILE A 359 6.31 -13.25 -14.18
C ILE A 359 6.80 -14.61 -13.64
N LYS A 360 7.74 -15.25 -14.33
CA LYS A 360 8.31 -16.52 -13.89
C LYS A 360 9.03 -16.40 -12.53
N ILE A 361 9.78 -15.33 -12.33
CA ILE A 361 10.46 -15.04 -11.05
C ILE A 361 9.43 -14.84 -9.94
N ALA A 362 8.34 -14.09 -10.18
CA ALA A 362 7.28 -13.91 -9.21
C ALA A 362 6.66 -15.26 -8.76
N GLY A 363 6.49 -16.18 -9.69
CA GLY A 363 6.03 -17.55 -9.40
C GLY A 363 6.92 -18.31 -8.40
N THR A 364 8.22 -18.03 -8.37
CA THR A 364 9.14 -18.65 -7.38
C THR A 364 8.89 -18.19 -5.95
N PHE A 365 8.23 -17.05 -5.79
CA PHE A 365 7.79 -16.51 -4.49
C PHE A 365 6.31 -16.83 -4.20
N ASN A 366 5.66 -17.65 -5.03
CA ASN A 366 4.21 -17.90 -4.97
C ASN A 366 3.39 -16.59 -5.04
N ILE A 367 3.86 -15.63 -5.83
CA ILE A 367 3.16 -14.39 -6.13
C ILE A 367 2.65 -14.49 -7.57
N GLN A 368 1.34 -14.43 -7.74
CA GLN A 368 0.73 -14.37 -9.07
C GLN A 368 1.11 -13.05 -9.75
N ALA A 369 1.48 -13.11 -11.01
CA ALA A 369 1.84 -11.95 -11.82
C ALA A 369 1.34 -12.16 -13.25
N GLN A 370 0.96 -11.07 -13.90
CA GLN A 370 0.51 -11.08 -15.31
C GLN A 370 0.75 -9.72 -15.96
N ILE A 371 0.74 -9.69 -17.30
CA ILE A 371 0.67 -8.43 -18.03
C ILE A 371 -0.75 -7.88 -17.84
N VAL A 372 -0.86 -6.75 -17.15
CA VAL A 372 -2.15 -6.09 -16.84
C VAL A 372 -2.51 -5.02 -17.86
N GLY A 373 -1.54 -4.57 -18.67
CA GLY A 373 -1.75 -3.51 -19.63
C GLY A 373 -0.50 -3.16 -20.43
N ARG A 374 -0.58 -2.04 -21.14
CA ARG A 374 0.46 -1.54 -22.02
C ARG A 374 0.47 -0.01 -22.12
N VAL A 375 1.56 0.53 -22.64
CA VAL A 375 1.76 1.96 -22.89
C VAL A 375 1.69 2.22 -24.38
N GLU A 376 0.87 3.18 -24.80
CA GLU A 376 0.71 3.63 -26.17
C GLU A 376 1.06 5.12 -26.32
N SER A 377 1.46 5.54 -27.51
CA SER A 377 1.61 6.97 -27.84
C SER A 377 0.28 7.69 -27.73
N SER A 378 0.28 8.90 -27.17
CA SER A 378 -0.91 9.74 -27.04
C SER A 378 -0.51 11.21 -27.01
N ASP A 379 -1.44 12.12 -27.28
CA ASP A 379 -1.23 13.57 -27.16
C ASP A 379 -1.39 14.09 -25.74
N LYS A 380 -1.91 13.25 -24.83
CA LYS A 380 -2.11 13.58 -23.41
C LYS A 380 -1.83 12.36 -22.53
N LYS A 381 -1.59 12.61 -21.24
CA LYS A 381 -1.56 11.53 -20.25
C LYS A 381 -2.99 11.06 -19.98
N GLU A 382 -3.26 9.79 -20.20
CA GLU A 382 -4.56 9.21 -19.93
C GLU A 382 -4.44 7.72 -19.56
N LEU A 383 -5.39 7.25 -18.77
CA LEU A 383 -5.55 5.85 -18.40
C LEU A 383 -6.92 5.35 -18.87
N LEU A 384 -6.90 4.20 -19.54
CA LEU A 384 -8.08 3.47 -19.94
C LEU A 384 -8.11 2.14 -19.20
N LEU A 385 -9.11 1.96 -18.33
CA LEU A 385 -9.40 0.67 -17.72
C LEU A 385 -10.52 -0.02 -18.47
N LYS A 386 -10.36 -1.32 -18.75
CA LYS A 386 -11.43 -2.17 -19.32
C LYS A 386 -11.77 -3.25 -18.30
N ILE A 387 -12.98 -3.19 -17.78
CA ILE A 387 -13.48 -4.02 -16.68
C ILE A 387 -14.85 -4.52 -17.05
N ASP A 388 -15.03 -5.85 -17.19
CA ASP A 388 -16.33 -6.50 -17.46
C ASP A 388 -17.12 -5.88 -18.62
N GLY A 389 -16.41 -5.43 -19.67
CA GLY A 389 -17.02 -4.78 -20.83
C GLY A 389 -17.27 -3.27 -20.67
N GLU A 390 -17.02 -2.71 -19.49
CA GLU A 390 -17.02 -1.27 -19.24
C GLU A 390 -15.65 -0.66 -19.57
N GLU A 391 -15.66 0.54 -20.15
CA GLU A 391 -14.46 1.34 -20.42
C GLU A 391 -14.46 2.60 -19.57
N ILE A 392 -13.51 2.71 -18.64
CA ILE A 392 -13.37 3.84 -17.72
C ILE A 392 -12.12 4.64 -18.09
N ARG A 393 -12.28 5.95 -18.32
CA ARG A 393 -11.17 6.87 -18.66
C ARG A 393 -10.88 7.82 -17.51
N TYR A 394 -9.59 7.99 -17.24
CA TYR A 394 -9.04 8.97 -16.29
C TYR A 394 -8.07 9.91 -16.97
#